data_8cfd47362e34ad6c428a5d7ef4a92015
#
_entry.id   8cfd47362e34ad6c428a5d7ef4a92015
#
_cell.length_a   1.000
_cell.length_b   1.000
_cell.length_c   1.000
_cell.angle_alpha   90.00
_cell.angle_beta   90.00
_cell.angle_gamma   90.00
#
_symmetry.space_group_name_H-M   'P 1'
#
loop_
_entity.id
_entity.type
_entity.pdbx_description
1 polymer ?
#
loop_
_entity_poly.entity_id
_entity_poly.type
_entity_poly.pdbx_seq_one_letter_code
_entity_poly.pdbx_strand_id
1 'polypeptide(L)'
;MERKKRSRIVILLILLIALLVGSVYYYFLTHQTAPNVVAGETDGKSGEFVKDMSEKEFEELLQSKADKSEVRLKMNSDMVFESSLEVGEVSILNPASNQYAIRVQTTIDGEKKVVYDSGLIKPKQYVSQGKLSTTIKKGVYKTQNLVTYYENDKAQKKVGETLVVGQLSVNN
;
A
#
# COMPACT_ATOMS: atom_id res chain seq x y z
N MET A 1 -49.92 -25.37 -27.21
CA MET A 1 -49.55 -25.30 -25.75
C MET A 1 -48.06 -25.42 -25.49
N GLU A 2 -47.29 -26.15 -26.27
CA GLU A 2 -45.83 -26.37 -26.06
C GLU A 2 -44.95 -25.10 -26.25
N ARG A 3 -45.24 -24.22 -27.21
CA ARG A 3 -44.42 -23.01 -27.45
C ARG A 3 -44.35 -22.07 -26.23
N LYS A 4 -45.47 -21.88 -25.51
CA LYS A 4 -45.47 -21.06 -24.28
C LYS A 4 -44.67 -21.68 -23.13
N LYS A 5 -44.61 -23.03 -23.07
CA LYS A 5 -43.83 -23.75 -22.05
C LYS A 5 -42.34 -23.65 -22.32
N ARG A 6 -41.90 -23.76 -23.57
CA ARG A 6 -40.50 -23.58 -24.00
C ARG A 6 -40.00 -22.14 -23.76
N SER A 7 -40.83 -21.14 -24.08
CA SER A 7 -40.49 -19.73 -23.83
C SER A 7 -40.29 -19.44 -22.32
N ARG A 8 -41.12 -20.00 -21.43
CA ARG A 8 -40.98 -19.85 -19.99
C ARG A 8 -39.71 -20.52 -19.47
N ILE A 9 -39.33 -21.68 -19.99
CA ILE A 9 -38.10 -22.38 -19.63
C ILE A 9 -36.88 -21.58 -20.08
N VAL A 10 -36.88 -20.99 -21.26
CA VAL A 10 -35.79 -20.15 -21.77
C VAL A 10 -35.63 -18.89 -20.92
N ILE A 11 -36.72 -18.24 -20.53
CA ILE A 11 -36.68 -17.05 -19.66
C ILE A 11 -36.10 -17.43 -18.28
N LEU A 12 -36.51 -18.56 -17.70
CA LEU A 12 -35.97 -19.04 -16.43
C LEU A 12 -34.47 -19.35 -16.51
N LEU A 13 -34.01 -19.95 -17.61
CA LEU A 13 -32.59 -20.19 -17.86
C LEU A 13 -31.76 -18.89 -17.95
N ILE A 14 -32.28 -17.89 -18.65
CA ILE A 14 -31.62 -16.59 -18.77
C ILE A 14 -31.54 -15.91 -17.40
N LEU A 15 -32.59 -15.94 -16.59
CA LEU A 15 -32.60 -15.40 -15.23
C LEU A 15 -31.61 -16.14 -14.33
N LEU A 16 -31.52 -17.46 -14.46
CA LEU A 16 -30.54 -18.26 -13.67
C LEU A 16 -29.10 -17.89 -14.04
N ILE A 17 -28.82 -17.75 -15.35
CA ILE A 17 -27.48 -17.34 -15.82
C ILE A 17 -27.14 -15.93 -15.34
N ALA A 18 -28.08 -14.98 -15.41
CA ALA A 18 -27.88 -13.61 -14.92
C ALA A 18 -27.58 -13.58 -13.40
N LEU A 19 -28.26 -14.45 -12.65
CA LEU A 19 -28.05 -14.57 -11.20
C LEU A 19 -26.68 -15.17 -10.86
N LEU A 20 -26.23 -16.18 -11.64
CA LEU A 20 -24.90 -16.77 -11.49
C LEU A 20 -23.78 -15.76 -11.85
N VAL A 21 -23.92 -15.08 -12.98
CA VAL A 21 -22.95 -14.05 -13.39
C VAL A 21 -22.91 -12.90 -12.37
N GLY A 22 -24.06 -12.45 -11.89
CA GLY A 22 -24.16 -11.42 -10.85
C GLY A 22 -23.52 -11.85 -9.53
N SER A 23 -23.72 -13.11 -9.12
CA SER A 23 -23.11 -13.62 -7.88
C SER A 23 -21.59 -13.78 -8.00
N VAL A 24 -21.08 -14.23 -9.15
CA VAL A 24 -19.63 -14.30 -9.43
C VAL A 24 -19.02 -12.90 -9.47
N TYR A 25 -19.67 -11.96 -10.13
CA TYR A 25 -19.23 -10.57 -10.17
C TYR A 25 -19.22 -9.93 -8.79
N TYR A 26 -20.27 -10.14 -8.00
CA TYR A 26 -20.35 -9.69 -6.61
C TYR A 26 -19.27 -10.35 -5.74
N TYR A 27 -19.02 -11.64 -5.92
CA TYR A 27 -17.93 -12.35 -5.25
C TYR A 27 -16.56 -11.76 -5.57
N PHE A 28 -16.27 -11.46 -6.84
CA PHE A 28 -15.02 -10.79 -7.24
C PHE A 28 -14.90 -9.36 -6.68
N LEU A 29 -15.99 -8.60 -6.62
CA LEU A 29 -15.99 -7.25 -6.04
C LEU A 29 -15.76 -7.26 -4.52
N THR A 30 -16.35 -8.23 -3.82
CA THR A 30 -16.24 -8.31 -2.35
C THR A 30 -14.99 -9.07 -1.89
N HIS A 31 -14.40 -9.89 -2.77
CA HIS A 31 -13.21 -10.67 -2.51
C HIS A 31 -12.01 -10.19 -3.34
N GLN A 32 -11.95 -8.91 -3.69
CA GLN A 32 -10.67 -8.29 -3.98
C GLN A 32 -9.91 -8.28 -2.65
N THR A 33 -9.35 -9.43 -2.32
CA THR A 33 -8.40 -9.56 -1.23
C THR A 33 -7.27 -8.62 -1.56
N ALA A 34 -7.20 -7.50 -0.85
CA ALA A 34 -5.91 -6.84 -0.65
C ALA A 34 -4.88 -7.96 -0.40
N PRO A 35 -3.71 -7.91 -1.01
CA PRO A 35 -2.71 -8.95 -0.80
C PRO A 35 -2.64 -9.16 0.70
N ASN A 36 -2.75 -10.42 1.15
CA ASN A 36 -2.55 -10.80 2.54
C ASN A 36 -1.09 -10.51 2.87
N VAL A 37 -0.77 -9.24 2.99
CA VAL A 37 0.43 -8.80 3.65
C VAL A 37 0.18 -9.21 5.09
N VAL A 38 0.81 -10.28 5.51
CA VAL A 38 0.79 -10.70 6.90
C VAL A 38 1.28 -9.48 7.67
N ALA A 39 0.36 -8.79 8.32
CA ALA A 39 0.71 -7.75 9.26
C ALA A 39 1.48 -8.49 10.36
N GLY A 40 2.78 -8.58 10.20
CA GLY A 40 3.64 -9.03 11.27
C GLY A 40 3.31 -8.12 12.45
N GLU A 41 3.11 -8.70 13.61
CA GLU A 41 3.02 -7.94 14.85
C GLU A 41 4.16 -6.92 14.83
N THR A 42 3.83 -5.64 14.91
CA THR A 42 4.86 -4.62 15.03
C THR A 42 5.44 -4.81 16.43
N ASP A 43 6.72 -5.08 16.51
CA ASP A 43 7.46 -5.09 17.78
C ASP A 43 7.61 -3.68 18.39
N GLY A 44 6.89 -2.71 17.83
CA GLY A 44 6.90 -1.32 18.26
C GLY A 44 8.16 -0.56 17.92
N LYS A 45 9.09 -1.17 17.18
CA LYS A 45 10.33 -0.54 16.79
C LYS A 45 10.16 0.26 15.50
N SER A 46 10.76 1.44 15.48
CA SER A 46 10.95 2.20 14.24
C SER A 46 11.84 1.41 13.29
N GLY A 47 11.60 1.53 11.99
CA GLY A 47 12.46 0.91 10.97
C GLY A 47 13.89 1.45 11.02
N GLU A 48 14.85 0.69 10.52
CA GLU A 48 16.29 1.02 10.52
C GLU A 48 16.61 2.40 9.91
N PHE A 49 15.82 2.84 8.93
CA PHE A 49 16.00 4.10 8.20
C PHE A 49 15.04 5.20 8.61
N VAL A 50 14.23 5.01 9.64
CA VAL A 50 13.33 6.03 10.17
C VAL A 50 14.14 7.07 10.94
N LYS A 51 13.99 8.33 10.57
CA LYS A 51 14.69 9.47 11.18
C LYS A 51 13.68 10.48 11.73
N ASP A 52 14.05 11.13 12.81
CA ASP A 52 13.34 12.31 13.29
C ASP A 52 13.71 13.50 12.41
N MET A 53 12.70 14.29 12.09
CA MET A 53 12.85 15.51 11.30
C MET A 53 12.93 16.70 12.24
N SER A 54 13.95 17.54 12.08
CA SER A 54 14.01 18.81 12.79
C SER A 54 12.88 19.74 12.31
N GLU A 55 12.49 20.68 13.17
CA GLU A 55 11.41 21.63 12.85
C GLU A 55 11.73 22.46 11.60
N LYS A 56 12.99 22.82 11.42
CA LYS A 56 13.49 23.56 10.25
C LYS A 56 13.43 22.75 8.96
N GLU A 57 13.90 21.50 8.96
CA GLU A 57 13.81 20.59 7.81
C GLU A 57 12.34 20.33 7.43
N PHE A 58 11.47 20.24 8.44
CA PHE A 58 10.05 20.09 8.23
C PHE A 58 9.41 21.31 7.58
N GLU A 59 9.76 22.52 8.01
CA GLU A 59 9.28 23.78 7.41
C GLU A 59 9.81 23.95 5.97
N GLU A 60 11.08 23.69 5.71
CA GLU A 60 11.67 23.71 4.38
C GLU A 60 10.98 22.71 3.44
N LEU A 61 10.67 21.50 3.91
CA LEU A 61 9.94 20.51 3.14
C LEU A 61 8.49 20.92 2.87
N LEU A 62 7.83 21.58 3.83
CA LEU A 62 6.49 22.13 3.65
C LEU A 62 6.46 23.30 2.66
N GLN A 63 7.47 24.16 2.69
CA GLN A 63 7.57 25.30 1.78
C GLN A 63 7.90 24.87 0.35
N SER A 64 8.76 23.88 0.17
CA SER A 64 9.13 23.37 -1.16
C SER A 64 7.98 22.66 -1.91
N LYS A 65 6.90 22.30 -1.22
CA LYS A 65 5.77 21.50 -1.75
C LYS A 65 4.41 22.08 -1.38
N ALA A 66 4.31 23.44 -1.27
CA ALA A 66 3.07 24.10 -0.92
C ALA A 66 2.05 24.05 -2.06
N ASP A 67 1.41 22.92 -2.23
CA ASP A 67 0.06 22.86 -2.79
C ASP A 67 -0.91 22.37 -1.70
N LYS A 68 -1.85 23.25 -1.37
CA LYS A 68 -2.55 23.35 -0.10
C LYS A 68 -3.79 22.48 0.03
N SER A 69 -3.91 21.36 -0.62
CA SER A 69 -5.07 20.50 -0.37
C SER A 69 -4.71 19.02 -0.50
N GLU A 70 -5.06 18.33 0.54
CA GLU A 70 -5.22 16.89 0.68
C GLU A 70 -4.08 16.09 1.28
N VAL A 71 -4.37 15.77 2.51
CA VAL A 71 -4.05 14.56 3.28
C VAL A 71 -2.74 13.88 2.88
N ARG A 72 -1.63 14.31 3.34
CA ARG A 72 -1.14 13.99 4.67
C ARG A 72 -0.37 12.68 4.75
N LEU A 73 -0.29 11.89 3.70
CA LEU A 73 0.77 10.96 3.43
C LEU A 73 1.59 11.57 2.29
N LYS A 74 2.76 12.14 2.58
CA LYS A 74 3.69 12.55 1.53
C LYS A 74 4.62 11.37 1.28
N MET A 75 4.30 10.62 0.26
CA MET A 75 5.07 9.49 -0.19
C MET A 75 5.34 9.66 -1.68
N ASN A 76 6.62 9.56 -2.08
CA ASN A 76 6.90 9.21 -3.45
C ASN A 76 6.65 7.71 -3.59
N SER A 77 5.67 7.35 -4.41
CA SER A 77 5.35 5.95 -4.66
C SER A 77 6.40 5.23 -5.50
N ASP A 78 7.35 5.97 -6.07
CA ASP A 78 8.42 5.44 -6.89
C ASP A 78 9.70 5.29 -6.06
N MET A 79 10.21 4.07 -6.01
CA MET A 79 11.43 3.70 -5.31
C MET A 79 12.51 3.37 -6.32
N VAL A 80 13.75 3.84 -6.08
CA VAL A 80 14.89 3.63 -6.98
C VAL A 80 16.04 3.00 -6.21
N PHE A 81 16.51 1.87 -6.70
CA PHE A 81 17.67 1.14 -6.20
C PHE A 81 18.68 0.94 -7.32
N GLU A 82 19.93 1.30 -7.08
CA GLU A 82 21.01 0.98 -8.02
C GLU A 82 21.24 -0.53 -8.11
N SER A 83 21.17 -1.19 -6.97
CA SER A 83 21.20 -2.64 -6.85
C SER A 83 20.23 -3.10 -5.74
N SER A 84 19.64 -4.27 -5.90
CA SER A 84 18.75 -4.83 -4.86
C SER A 84 19.47 -5.20 -3.55
N LEU A 85 20.79 -5.20 -3.54
CA LEU A 85 21.62 -5.49 -2.36
C LEU A 85 22.07 -4.21 -1.64
N GLU A 86 21.86 -3.04 -2.26
CA GLU A 86 22.31 -1.76 -1.75
C GLU A 86 21.16 -0.95 -1.15
N VAL A 87 21.52 0.15 -0.50
CA VAL A 87 20.56 1.15 -0.04
C VAL A 87 20.07 1.94 -1.24
N GLY A 88 18.75 2.06 -1.37
CA GLY A 88 18.10 2.83 -2.43
C GLY A 88 17.32 4.02 -1.89
N GLU A 89 16.80 4.81 -2.82
CA GLU A 89 15.99 5.98 -2.52
C GLU A 89 14.54 5.57 -2.25
N VAL A 90 14.04 6.02 -1.12
CA VAL A 90 12.66 5.90 -0.67
C VAL A 90 12.26 7.27 -0.13
N SER A 91 11.02 7.69 -0.29
CA SER A 91 10.56 8.97 0.24
C SER A 91 9.20 8.82 0.89
N ILE A 92 9.21 8.64 2.20
CA ILE A 92 7.99 8.49 3.01
C ILE A 92 8.07 9.47 4.17
N LEU A 93 7.11 10.37 4.27
CA LEU A 93 6.99 11.33 5.36
C LEU A 93 5.67 11.11 6.10
N ASN A 94 5.73 11.00 7.41
CA ASN A 94 4.56 11.08 8.28
C ASN A 94 4.48 12.48 8.90
N PRO A 95 3.61 13.39 8.38
CA PRO A 95 3.56 14.77 8.82
C PRO A 95 3.20 14.91 10.31
N ALA A 96 3.60 16.03 10.91
CA ALA A 96 3.25 16.37 12.30
C ALA A 96 1.74 16.48 12.54
N SER A 97 0.97 16.82 11.49
CA SER A 97 -0.50 16.91 11.55
C SER A 97 -1.21 15.56 11.66
N ASN A 98 -0.49 14.47 11.42
CA ASN A 98 -1.05 13.14 11.61
C ASN A 98 -1.11 12.79 13.11
N GLN A 99 -2.19 12.10 13.49
CA GLN A 99 -2.36 11.56 14.84
C GLN A 99 -1.87 10.13 14.96
N TYR A 100 -1.65 9.45 13.83
CA TYR A 100 -1.33 8.03 13.73
C TYR A 100 0.12 7.81 13.30
N ALA A 101 0.73 6.78 13.82
CA ALA A 101 1.94 6.22 13.23
C ALA A 101 1.58 5.44 11.96
N ILE A 102 2.49 5.37 11.00
CA ILE A 102 2.30 4.64 9.75
C ILE A 102 3.38 3.59 9.54
N ARG A 103 3.06 2.56 8.79
CA ARG A 103 4.02 1.56 8.25
C ARG A 103 3.69 1.34 6.79
N VAL A 104 4.70 1.34 5.95
CA VAL A 104 4.55 1.09 4.51
C VAL A 104 5.21 -0.24 4.17
N GLN A 105 4.42 -1.15 3.60
CA GLN A 105 4.89 -2.44 3.11
C GLN A 105 4.63 -2.52 1.61
N THR A 106 5.68 -2.80 0.83
CA THR A 106 5.62 -2.85 -0.63
C THR A 106 5.69 -4.28 -1.13
N THR A 107 4.81 -4.61 -2.05
CA THR A 107 4.82 -5.84 -2.84
C THR A 107 4.93 -5.50 -4.33
N ILE A 108 5.50 -6.38 -5.14
CA ILE A 108 5.41 -6.30 -6.60
C ILE A 108 3.99 -6.72 -7.01
N ASP A 109 3.42 -6.01 -7.98
CA ASP A 109 2.07 -6.29 -8.46
C ASP A 109 1.94 -7.75 -8.91
N GLY A 110 0.91 -8.44 -8.44
CA GLY A 110 0.71 -9.88 -8.65
C GLY A 110 1.49 -10.79 -7.70
N GLU A 111 2.39 -10.27 -6.87
CA GLU A 111 3.14 -11.05 -5.89
C GLU A 111 2.63 -10.80 -4.46
N LYS A 112 2.80 -11.81 -3.58
CA LYS A 112 2.40 -11.68 -2.16
C LYS A 112 3.56 -11.35 -1.23
N LYS A 113 4.81 -11.46 -1.73
CA LYS A 113 6.00 -11.27 -0.92
C LYS A 113 6.29 -9.79 -0.72
N VAL A 114 6.44 -9.38 0.52
CA VAL A 114 6.90 -8.03 0.86
C VAL A 114 8.36 -7.89 0.44
N VAL A 115 8.64 -6.91 -0.40
CA VAL A 115 9.97 -6.60 -0.92
C VAL A 115 10.61 -5.40 -0.22
N TYR A 116 9.80 -4.56 0.42
CA TYR A 116 10.25 -3.44 1.23
C TYR A 116 9.31 -3.22 2.42
N ASP A 117 9.87 -2.85 3.55
CA ASP A 117 9.15 -2.52 4.78
C ASP A 117 9.83 -1.31 5.45
N SER A 118 9.09 -0.25 5.66
CA SER A 118 9.61 0.97 6.28
C SER A 118 9.84 0.85 7.78
N GLY A 119 9.26 -0.16 8.44
CA GLY A 119 9.03 -0.11 9.88
C GLY A 119 8.03 0.98 10.27
N LEU A 120 7.90 1.22 11.56
CA LEU A 120 6.95 2.20 12.09
C LEU A 120 7.53 3.62 11.97
N ILE A 121 6.77 4.53 11.36
CA ILE A 121 7.09 5.95 11.19
C ILE A 121 6.08 6.75 12.00
N LYS A 122 6.50 7.36 13.10
CA LYS A 122 5.65 8.21 13.95
C LYS A 122 5.41 9.58 13.29
N PRO A 123 4.42 10.36 13.73
CA PRO A 123 4.29 11.75 13.33
C PRO A 123 5.61 12.53 13.49
N LYS A 124 5.95 13.40 12.55
CA LYS A 124 7.21 14.14 12.41
C LYS A 124 8.44 13.29 12.04
N GLN A 125 8.24 12.05 11.61
CA GLN A 125 9.34 11.19 11.15
C GLN A 125 9.25 10.95 9.64
N TYR A 126 10.40 10.65 9.03
CA TYR A 126 10.50 10.35 7.61
C TYR A 126 11.51 9.23 7.33
N VAL A 127 11.38 8.65 6.15
CA VAL A 127 12.34 7.71 5.57
C VAL A 127 12.74 8.24 4.21
N SER A 128 14.05 8.43 3.99
CA SER A 128 14.61 8.87 2.69
C SER A 128 15.38 7.77 1.97
N GLN A 129 15.76 6.72 2.68
CA GLN A 129 16.53 5.59 2.16
C GLN A 129 15.98 4.28 2.70
N GLY A 130 16.24 3.17 2.00
CA GLY A 130 15.81 1.85 2.44
C GLY A 130 16.59 0.73 1.80
N LYS A 131 16.37 -0.49 2.30
CA LYS A 131 16.90 -1.73 1.70
C LYS A 131 15.77 -2.64 1.31
N LEU A 132 15.94 -3.35 0.20
CA LEU A 132 15.00 -4.40 -0.18
C LEU A 132 15.19 -5.63 0.71
N SER A 133 14.10 -6.28 1.06
CA SER A 133 14.08 -7.49 1.90
C SER A 133 14.51 -8.74 1.12
N THR A 134 14.65 -8.63 -0.20
CA THR A 134 14.98 -9.76 -1.08
C THR A 134 15.68 -9.26 -2.33
N THR A 135 16.47 -10.14 -2.95
CA THR A 135 17.10 -9.85 -4.22
C THR A 135 16.04 -9.77 -5.32
N ILE A 136 16.05 -8.67 -6.07
CA ILE A 136 15.18 -8.41 -7.22
C ILE A 136 16.10 -8.19 -8.42
N LYS A 137 15.75 -8.79 -9.56
CA LYS A 137 16.50 -8.60 -10.80
C LYS A 137 16.38 -7.16 -11.30
N LYS A 138 17.34 -6.72 -12.10
CA LYS A 138 17.27 -5.48 -12.86
C LYS A 138 15.93 -5.36 -13.60
N GLY A 139 15.27 -4.21 -13.47
CA GLY A 139 13.99 -3.97 -14.13
C GLY A 139 13.18 -2.88 -13.45
N VAL A 140 12.02 -2.64 -14.05
CA VAL A 140 11.01 -1.71 -13.53
C VAL A 140 9.75 -2.52 -13.21
N TYR A 141 9.29 -2.43 -12.00
CA TYR A 141 8.20 -3.23 -11.46
C TYR A 141 7.08 -2.33 -10.95
N LYS A 142 5.85 -2.61 -11.36
CA LYS A 142 4.69 -2.00 -10.74
C LYS A 142 4.53 -2.55 -9.32
N THR A 143 4.24 -1.69 -8.37
CA THR A 143 4.15 -2.05 -6.95
C THR A 143 2.83 -1.68 -6.33
N GLN A 144 2.52 -2.38 -5.25
CA GLN A 144 1.44 -2.06 -4.33
C GLN A 144 2.06 -1.75 -2.97
N ASN A 145 1.82 -0.53 -2.48
CA ASN A 145 2.32 -0.05 -1.21
C ASN A 145 1.16 -0.03 -0.21
N LEU A 146 1.13 -0.98 0.70
CA LEU A 146 0.16 -1.01 1.78
C LEU A 146 0.63 -0.08 2.90
N VAL A 147 -0.11 1.00 3.11
CA VAL A 147 0.10 1.93 4.22
C VAL A 147 -0.86 1.55 5.33
N THR A 148 -0.32 1.10 6.44
CA THR A 148 -1.10 0.75 7.64
C THR A 148 -0.96 1.86 8.67
N TYR A 149 -2.09 2.25 9.27
CA TYR A 149 -2.16 3.28 10.32
C TYR A 149 -2.31 2.61 11.67
N TYR A 150 -1.56 3.12 12.66
CA TYR A 150 -1.54 2.63 14.03
C TYR A 150 -1.79 3.77 15.02
N GLU A 151 -2.45 3.49 16.13
CA GLU A 151 -2.51 4.42 17.26
C GLU A 151 -1.07 4.77 17.70
N ASN A 152 -0.82 6.06 17.93
CA ASN A 152 0.51 6.53 18.30
C ASN A 152 0.72 6.48 19.84
N ASP A 153 0.27 5.39 20.43
CA ASP A 153 0.42 5.08 21.85
C ASP A 153 1.24 3.79 22.04
N LYS A 154 1.34 3.30 23.27
CA LYS A 154 2.06 2.07 23.57
C LYS A 154 1.40 0.81 23.01
N ALA A 155 0.09 0.83 22.79
CA ALA A 155 -0.65 -0.32 22.29
C ALA A 155 -0.53 -0.51 20.79
N GLN A 156 -0.24 0.59 20.03
CA GLN A 156 -0.03 0.60 18.57
C GLN A 156 -1.09 -0.22 17.81
N LYS A 157 -2.34 -0.07 18.23
CA LYS A 157 -3.45 -0.77 17.61
C LYS A 157 -3.64 -0.30 16.16
N LYS A 158 -3.80 -1.23 15.23
CA LYS A 158 -4.15 -0.93 13.84
C LYS A 158 -5.51 -0.25 13.77
N VAL A 159 -5.58 0.92 13.13
CA VAL A 159 -6.80 1.71 12.95
C VAL A 159 -7.32 1.74 11.51
N GLY A 160 -6.46 1.45 10.54
CA GLY A 160 -6.85 1.44 9.13
C GLY A 160 -5.70 1.14 8.20
N GLU A 161 -6.01 1.10 6.91
CA GLU A 161 -5.02 0.90 5.86
C GLU A 161 -5.44 1.56 4.55
N THR A 162 -4.47 1.88 3.72
CA THR A 162 -4.66 2.42 2.36
C THR A 162 -3.66 1.77 1.42
N LEU A 163 -4.10 1.45 0.21
CA LEU A 163 -3.23 0.91 -0.83
C LEU A 163 -2.85 2.01 -1.81
N VAL A 164 -1.55 2.18 -2.05
CA VAL A 164 -0.99 3.15 -2.99
C VAL A 164 -0.23 2.39 -4.09
N VAL A 165 -0.60 2.61 -5.33
CA VAL A 165 0.12 2.03 -6.48
C VAL A 165 1.36 2.87 -6.76
N GLY A 166 2.48 2.21 -7.08
CA GLY A 166 3.75 2.87 -7.39
C GLY A 166 4.64 2.03 -8.30
N GLN A 167 5.91 2.35 -8.29
CA GLN A 167 6.92 1.70 -9.13
C GLN A 167 8.20 1.46 -8.34
N LEU A 168 8.85 0.34 -8.60
CA LEU A 168 10.17 -0.01 -8.10
C LEU A 168 11.11 -0.17 -9.30
N SER A 169 12.17 0.62 -9.32
CA SER A 169 13.24 0.52 -10.33
C SER A 169 14.49 -0.06 -9.70
N VAL A 170 15.05 -1.10 -10.31
CA VAL A 170 16.34 -1.69 -9.96
C VAL A 170 17.24 -1.60 -11.18
N ASN A 171 18.35 -0.84 -11.09
CA ASN A 171 19.20 -0.45 -12.22
C ASN A 171 20.28 -1.47 -12.56
N ASN A 172 20.72 -2.29 -11.58
CA ASN A 172 21.76 -3.31 -11.75
C ASN A 172 21.35 -4.65 -11.12
#